data_96aa1e9374c03f8d66fdf1b14bb114d3
#
_entry.id   96aa1e9374c03f8d66fdf1b14bb114d3
#
_cell.length_a   1.000
_cell.length_b   1.000
_cell.length_c   1.000
_cell.angle_alpha   90.00
_cell.angle_beta   90.00
_cell.angle_gamma   90.00
#
_symmetry.space_group_name_H-M   'P 1'
#
loop_
_entity.id
_entity.type
_entity.pdbx_description
1 polymer ?
#
loop_
_entity_poly.entity_id
_entity_poly.type
_entity_poly.pdbx_seq_one_letter_code
_entity_poly.pdbx_strand_id
1 'polypeptide(L)'
;MTATPAHRVSTGERINHEAPGRLQRELGARGIRLTRQRRVLLQVMESARRHLDAGEILERARKLDSRVTQVTVYRTIDLLKRHGLIDELDLLHLRGDRHFYESHGPRDHIHVACLRCGKVREFESELYEELKKQITRDCGIEITVSRTEVGGLCADCRKQ
;
A
#
# COMPACT_ATOMS: atom_id res chain seq x y z
N MET A 1 56.58 -1.12 20.14
CA MET A 1 55.56 -2.20 20.30
C MET A 1 54.28 -1.55 20.77
N THR A 2 53.43 -1.15 19.82
CA THR A 2 52.19 -0.46 20.11
C THR A 2 51.06 -1.30 19.52
N ALA A 3 50.21 -1.87 20.37
CA ALA A 3 49.08 -2.72 20.02
C ALA A 3 47.93 -1.85 19.49
N THR A 4 47.44 -2.20 18.31
CA THR A 4 46.24 -1.64 17.68
C THR A 4 44.97 -2.27 18.33
N PRO A 5 43.98 -1.49 18.77
CA PRO A 5 42.72 -2.06 19.26
C PRO A 5 41.85 -2.50 18.12
N ALA A 6 41.33 -3.72 18.22
CA ALA A 6 40.39 -4.35 17.31
C ALA A 6 39.05 -3.57 17.27
N HIS A 7 38.64 -3.19 16.06
CA HIS A 7 37.33 -2.61 15.76
C HIS A 7 36.24 -3.69 15.91
N ARG A 8 35.42 -3.60 16.95
CA ARG A 8 34.17 -4.36 17.08
C ARG A 8 33.15 -3.77 16.13
N VAL A 9 32.86 -4.50 15.07
CA VAL A 9 31.70 -4.21 14.19
C VAL A 9 30.46 -4.68 14.95
N SER A 10 29.70 -3.73 15.48
CA SER A 10 28.39 -3.96 16.08
C SER A 10 27.35 -3.87 14.97
N THR A 11 27.05 -4.99 14.31
CA THR A 11 25.90 -5.14 13.43
C THR A 11 24.67 -5.52 14.24
N GLY A 12 23.98 -4.52 14.73
CA GLY A 12 22.68 -4.64 15.36
C GLY A 12 21.83 -3.46 14.95
N GLU A 13 21.28 -3.47 13.74
CA GLU A 13 20.21 -2.55 13.37
C GLU A 13 19.04 -2.81 14.32
N ARG A 14 18.88 -1.91 15.25
CA ARG A 14 17.73 -1.89 16.16
C ARG A 14 16.51 -1.56 15.35
N ILE A 15 15.53 -2.49 15.34
CA ILE A 15 14.18 -2.23 14.88
C ILE A 15 13.68 -1.04 15.70
N ASN A 16 13.56 0.13 15.05
CA ASN A 16 13.03 1.32 15.68
C ASN A 16 11.62 0.99 16.19
N HIS A 17 11.41 1.18 17.47
CA HIS A 17 10.08 1.16 18.11
C HIS A 17 9.37 2.49 17.77
N GLU A 18 9.11 2.74 16.49
CA GLU A 18 8.17 3.76 16.09
C GLU A 18 6.78 3.37 16.60
N ALA A 19 5.98 4.38 16.95
CA ALA A 19 4.60 4.17 17.38
C ALA A 19 3.86 3.28 16.35
N PRO A 20 2.99 2.36 16.79
CA PRO A 20 2.32 1.44 15.88
C PRO A 20 1.57 2.21 14.80
N GLY A 21 1.76 1.85 13.54
CA GLY A 21 1.10 2.44 12.39
C GLY A 21 -0.42 2.26 12.45
N ARG A 22 -1.15 2.92 11.56
CA ARG A 22 -2.62 2.87 11.50
C ARG A 22 -3.15 1.45 11.36
N LEU A 23 -2.64 0.67 10.39
CA LEU A 23 -3.07 -0.72 10.17
C LEU A 23 -2.82 -1.62 11.38
N GLN A 24 -1.69 -1.39 12.09
CA GLN A 24 -1.39 -2.13 13.31
C GLN A 24 -2.38 -1.82 14.43
N ARG A 25 -2.73 -0.53 14.62
CA ARG A 25 -3.72 -0.11 15.61
C ARG A 25 -5.11 -0.66 15.29
N GLU A 26 -5.52 -0.57 14.02
CA GLU A 26 -6.82 -1.04 13.55
C GLU A 26 -7.01 -2.56 13.74
N LEU A 27 -6.00 -3.36 13.39
CA LEU A 27 -6.04 -4.81 13.63
C LEU A 27 -6.01 -5.14 15.13
N GLY A 28 -5.19 -4.41 15.90
CA GLY A 28 -5.12 -4.57 17.36
C GLY A 28 -6.46 -4.28 18.04
N ALA A 29 -7.14 -3.20 17.66
CA ALA A 29 -8.46 -2.84 18.17
C ALA A 29 -9.54 -3.91 17.88
N ARG A 30 -9.35 -4.69 16.81
CA ARG A 30 -10.21 -5.84 16.45
C ARG A 30 -9.78 -7.16 17.12
N GLY A 31 -8.84 -7.13 18.08
CA GLY A 31 -8.35 -8.31 18.79
C GLY A 31 -7.47 -9.24 17.95
N ILE A 32 -6.98 -8.80 16.79
CA ILE A 32 -6.20 -9.63 15.88
C ILE A 32 -4.75 -9.68 16.34
N ARG A 33 -4.25 -10.90 16.60
CA ARG A 33 -2.85 -11.12 17.00
C ARG A 33 -1.90 -10.72 15.86
N LEU A 34 -0.99 -9.79 16.17
CA LEU A 34 0.08 -9.35 15.27
C LEU A 34 1.36 -10.15 15.51
N THR A 35 1.68 -11.08 14.61
CA THR A 35 2.99 -11.72 14.57
C THR A 35 4.08 -10.73 14.12
N ARG A 36 5.35 -11.03 14.38
CA ARG A 36 6.48 -10.19 13.92
C ARG A 36 6.45 -9.98 12.41
N GLN A 37 6.30 -11.05 11.64
CA GLN A 37 6.24 -10.98 10.17
C GLN A 37 5.06 -10.11 9.68
N ARG A 38 3.88 -10.22 10.33
CA ARG A 38 2.74 -9.38 9.98
C ARG A 38 3.02 -7.91 10.26
N ARG A 39 3.65 -7.55 11.40
CA ARG A 39 4.05 -6.16 11.68
C ARG A 39 4.97 -5.58 10.60
N VAL A 40 5.94 -6.36 10.14
CA VAL A 40 6.85 -5.96 9.05
C VAL A 40 6.07 -5.69 7.77
N LEU A 41 5.11 -6.55 7.40
CA LEU A 41 4.27 -6.34 6.21
C LEU A 41 3.42 -5.07 6.33
N LEU A 42 2.79 -4.84 7.49
CA LEU A 42 2.01 -3.63 7.73
C LEU A 42 2.89 -2.38 7.63
N GLN A 43 4.07 -2.40 8.21
CA GLN A 43 5.04 -1.30 8.11
C GLN A 43 5.43 -1.00 6.66
N VAL A 44 5.71 -2.03 5.87
CA VAL A 44 6.03 -1.89 4.42
C VAL A 44 4.88 -1.24 3.67
N MET A 45 3.65 -1.69 3.92
CA MET A 45 2.46 -1.16 3.23
C MET A 45 2.15 0.28 3.65
N GLU A 46 2.29 0.63 4.92
CA GLU A 46 2.05 1.99 5.43
C GLU A 46 3.12 2.99 5.02
N SER A 47 4.37 2.55 4.90
CA SER A 47 5.48 3.43 4.47
C SER A 47 5.54 3.64 2.96
N ALA A 48 4.77 2.90 2.19
CA ALA A 48 4.76 3.01 0.75
C ALA A 48 4.06 4.32 0.32
N ARG A 49 4.77 5.11 -0.50
CA ARG A 49 4.22 6.32 -1.15
C ARG A 49 3.58 6.02 -2.51
N ARG A 50 3.37 4.76 -2.82
CA ARG A 50 2.77 4.26 -4.05
C ARG A 50 2.13 2.90 -3.83
N HIS A 51 1.24 2.53 -4.71
CA HIS A 51 0.64 1.21 -4.75
C HIS A 51 1.71 0.13 -4.93
N LEU A 52 1.64 -0.92 -4.14
CA LEU A 52 2.56 -2.06 -4.21
C LEU A 52 1.81 -3.31 -4.63
N ASP A 53 2.42 -4.11 -5.51
CA ASP A 53 1.95 -5.48 -5.74
C ASP A 53 2.48 -6.44 -4.65
N ALA A 54 1.94 -7.67 -4.61
CA ALA A 54 2.33 -8.66 -3.62
C ALA A 54 3.81 -9.04 -3.70
N GLY A 55 4.41 -9.02 -4.89
CA GLY A 55 5.83 -9.29 -5.11
C GLY A 55 6.71 -8.18 -4.53
N GLU A 56 6.36 -6.93 -4.78
CA GLU A 56 7.05 -5.76 -4.22
C GLU A 56 6.95 -5.70 -2.69
N ILE A 57 5.76 -6.02 -2.14
CA ILE A 57 5.56 -6.14 -0.69
C ILE A 57 6.49 -7.21 -0.11
N LEU A 58 6.56 -8.40 -0.75
CA LEU A 58 7.43 -9.49 -0.32
C LEU A 58 8.91 -9.08 -0.36
N GLU A 59 9.36 -8.49 -1.46
CA GLU A 59 10.75 -8.06 -1.64
C GLU A 59 11.17 -7.06 -0.56
N ARG A 60 10.35 -6.03 -0.32
CA ARG A 60 10.63 -5.02 0.72
C ARG A 60 10.58 -5.60 2.12
N ALA A 61 9.60 -6.47 2.41
CA ALA A 61 9.48 -7.10 3.71
C ALA A 61 10.66 -8.03 4.03
N ARG A 62 11.20 -8.74 3.03
CA ARG A 62 12.39 -9.60 3.21
C ARG A 62 13.67 -8.82 3.53
N LYS A 63 13.77 -7.57 3.12
CA LYS A 63 14.88 -6.69 3.54
C LYS A 63 14.84 -6.36 5.04
N LEU A 64 13.65 -6.42 5.67
CA LEU A 64 13.45 -6.16 7.09
C LEU A 64 13.40 -7.46 7.93
N ASP A 65 12.83 -8.52 7.39
CA ASP A 65 12.80 -9.87 8.00
C ASP A 65 12.81 -10.93 6.89
N SER A 66 13.95 -11.59 6.69
CA SER A 66 14.16 -12.61 5.65
C SER A 66 13.23 -13.83 5.75
N ARG A 67 12.59 -14.04 6.93
CA ARG A 67 11.66 -15.14 7.18
C ARG A 67 10.26 -14.89 6.62
N VAL A 68 9.98 -13.70 6.07
CA VAL A 68 8.69 -13.42 5.43
C VAL A 68 8.56 -14.27 4.17
N THR A 69 7.45 -15.01 4.10
CA THR A 69 7.13 -15.88 2.96
C THR A 69 5.99 -15.29 2.13
N GLN A 70 5.89 -15.72 0.88
CA GLN A 70 4.81 -15.33 -0.02
C GLN A 70 3.42 -15.68 0.59
N VAL A 71 3.31 -16.85 1.24
CA VAL A 71 2.08 -17.26 1.93
C VAL A 71 1.70 -16.27 3.03
N THR A 72 2.70 -15.77 3.79
CA THR A 72 2.44 -14.76 4.83
C THR A 72 1.95 -13.44 4.24
N VAL A 73 2.48 -13.03 3.08
CA VAL A 73 2.02 -11.84 2.34
C VAL A 73 0.54 -11.99 1.98
N TYR A 74 0.18 -13.03 1.22
CA TYR A 74 -1.21 -13.22 0.79
C TYR A 74 -2.19 -13.39 1.94
N ARG A 75 -1.84 -14.11 3.00
CA ARG A 75 -2.68 -14.23 4.20
C ARG A 75 -2.88 -12.89 4.91
N THR A 76 -1.87 -12.02 4.88
CA THR A 76 -1.98 -10.69 5.49
C THR A 76 -2.82 -9.75 4.63
N ILE A 77 -2.63 -9.77 3.31
CA ILE A 77 -3.45 -9.04 2.34
C ILE A 77 -4.93 -9.44 2.49
N ASP A 78 -5.22 -10.74 2.45
CA ASP A 78 -6.58 -11.26 2.59
C ASP A 78 -7.22 -10.85 3.93
N LEU A 79 -6.45 -10.90 5.02
CA LEU A 79 -6.90 -10.40 6.31
C LEU A 79 -7.28 -8.92 6.25
N LEU A 80 -6.42 -8.07 5.67
CA LEU A 80 -6.66 -6.63 5.57
C LEU A 80 -7.87 -6.32 4.68
N LYS A 81 -8.03 -7.01 3.56
CA LYS A 81 -9.20 -6.91 2.67
C LYS A 81 -10.50 -7.26 3.41
N ARG A 82 -10.54 -8.39 4.12
CA ARG A 82 -11.73 -8.80 4.90
C ARG A 82 -12.12 -7.80 5.98
N HIS A 83 -11.18 -7.03 6.48
CA HIS A 83 -11.44 -6.00 7.48
C HIS A 83 -11.61 -4.59 6.87
N GLY A 84 -11.64 -4.47 5.55
CA GLY A 84 -11.79 -3.20 4.84
C GLY A 84 -10.67 -2.20 5.16
N LEU A 85 -9.45 -2.66 5.37
CA LEU A 85 -8.31 -1.82 5.71
C LEU A 85 -7.42 -1.46 4.53
N ILE A 86 -7.55 -2.21 3.45
CA ILE A 86 -6.89 -1.95 2.16
C ILE A 86 -7.84 -2.18 1.01
N ASP A 87 -7.60 -1.46 -0.08
CA ASP A 87 -8.20 -1.71 -1.37
C ASP A 87 -7.27 -2.52 -2.27
N GLU A 88 -7.89 -3.34 -3.12
CA GLU A 88 -7.25 -4.03 -4.22
C GLU A 88 -7.63 -3.29 -5.52
N LEU A 89 -6.63 -2.93 -6.30
CA LEU A 89 -6.77 -2.14 -7.51
C LEU A 89 -6.24 -2.95 -8.70
N ASP A 90 -7.03 -3.06 -9.74
CA ASP A 90 -6.61 -3.71 -10.99
C ASP A 90 -5.86 -2.74 -11.92
N LEU A 91 -5.88 -1.45 -11.63
CA LEU A 91 -5.22 -0.37 -12.35
C LEU A 91 -5.26 -0.54 -13.87
N LEU A 92 -6.49 -0.65 -14.42
CA LEU A 92 -6.77 -0.79 -15.86
C LEU A 92 -6.03 -1.97 -16.52
N HIS A 93 -5.75 -3.03 -15.78
CA HIS A 93 -4.99 -4.21 -16.25
C HIS A 93 -3.62 -3.86 -16.86
N LEU A 94 -2.98 -2.76 -16.42
CA LEU A 94 -1.75 -2.21 -17.00
C LEU A 94 -0.59 -3.19 -17.04
N ARG A 95 -0.61 -4.23 -16.21
CA ARG A 95 0.47 -5.23 -16.10
C ARG A 95 -0.08 -6.66 -16.00
N GLY A 96 -1.12 -7.00 -16.75
CA GLY A 96 -1.76 -8.32 -16.68
C GLY A 96 -2.51 -8.53 -15.36
N ASP A 97 -2.51 -9.75 -14.82
CA ASP A 97 -3.22 -10.13 -13.60
C ASP A 97 -2.57 -9.63 -12.29
N ARG A 98 -1.84 -8.51 -12.33
CA ARG A 98 -1.22 -7.94 -11.13
C ARG A 98 -2.19 -7.06 -10.39
N HIS A 99 -2.50 -7.46 -9.16
CA HIS A 99 -3.28 -6.65 -8.23
C HIS A 99 -2.35 -5.75 -7.42
N PHE A 100 -2.73 -4.49 -7.31
CA PHE A 100 -2.04 -3.52 -6.47
C PHE A 100 -2.84 -3.30 -5.19
N TYR A 101 -2.14 -3.03 -4.10
CA TYR A 101 -2.75 -2.86 -2.79
C TYR A 101 -2.43 -1.49 -2.24
N GLU A 102 -3.45 -0.85 -1.71
CA GLU A 102 -3.38 0.46 -1.09
C GLU A 102 -4.06 0.45 0.27
N SER A 103 -3.46 1.13 1.24
CA SER A 103 -4.13 1.38 2.51
C SER A 103 -5.13 2.52 2.33
N HIS A 104 -6.37 2.37 2.81
CA HIS A 104 -7.37 3.44 2.76
C HIS A 104 -6.79 4.76 3.28
N GLY A 105 -6.74 5.75 2.42
CA GLY A 105 -6.42 7.13 2.78
C GLY A 105 -7.60 7.83 3.45
N PRO A 106 -7.40 9.02 4.04
CA PRO A 106 -8.47 9.81 4.64
C PRO A 106 -9.42 10.45 3.62
N ARG A 107 -9.06 10.43 2.33
CA ARG A 107 -9.85 11.01 1.23
C ARG A 107 -9.86 10.06 0.03
N ASP A 108 -11.01 10.04 -0.64
CA ASP A 108 -11.12 9.37 -1.92
C ASP A 108 -10.34 10.15 -3.00
N HIS A 109 -9.66 9.43 -3.87
CA HIS A 109 -8.88 9.99 -4.96
C HIS A 109 -9.10 9.20 -6.26
N ILE A 110 -8.70 9.82 -7.36
CA ILE A 110 -8.75 9.23 -8.69
C ILE A 110 -7.36 8.71 -9.03
N HIS A 111 -7.27 7.45 -9.46
CA HIS A 111 -6.04 6.88 -9.98
C HIS A 111 -5.85 7.27 -11.44
N VAL A 112 -4.75 7.97 -11.75
CA VAL A 112 -4.39 8.38 -13.11
C VAL A 112 -3.19 7.57 -13.57
N ALA A 113 -3.40 6.70 -14.55
CA ALA A 113 -2.41 5.72 -15.00
C ALA A 113 -1.94 5.96 -16.43
N CYS A 114 -0.62 5.88 -16.65
CA CYS A 114 -0.07 5.88 -18.01
C CYS A 114 -0.10 4.46 -18.59
N LEU A 115 -0.88 4.27 -19.66
CA LEU A 115 -1.07 2.97 -20.31
C LEU A 115 0.20 2.43 -21.01
N ARG A 116 1.21 3.28 -21.27
CA ARG A 116 2.47 2.84 -21.88
C ARG A 116 3.55 2.48 -20.85
N CYS A 117 3.83 3.36 -19.89
CA CYS A 117 4.92 3.13 -18.91
C CYS A 117 4.45 2.62 -17.55
N GLY A 118 3.15 2.52 -17.30
CA GLY A 118 2.58 2.03 -16.05
C GLY A 118 2.75 2.99 -14.86
N LYS A 119 3.13 4.26 -15.09
CA LYS A 119 3.24 5.26 -14.02
C LYS A 119 1.85 5.63 -13.53
N VAL A 120 1.60 5.47 -12.23
CA VAL A 120 0.35 5.83 -11.57
C VAL A 120 0.54 7.09 -10.72
N ARG A 121 -0.47 7.94 -10.69
CA ARG A 121 -0.59 9.13 -9.82
C ARG A 121 -1.95 9.15 -9.18
N GLU A 122 -2.03 9.65 -7.98
CA GLU A 122 -3.26 9.97 -7.28
C GLU A 122 -3.66 11.41 -7.60
N PHE A 123 -4.94 11.64 -7.79
CA PHE A 123 -5.50 12.95 -8.06
C PHE A 123 -6.71 13.18 -7.16
N GLU A 124 -6.60 14.15 -6.26
CA GLU A 124 -7.72 14.60 -5.41
C GLU A 124 -8.45 15.76 -6.10
N SER A 125 -9.78 15.79 -6.00
CA SER A 125 -10.60 16.84 -6.59
C SER A 125 -11.87 17.09 -5.79
N GLU A 126 -12.15 18.35 -5.50
CA GLU A 126 -13.41 18.75 -4.90
C GLU A 126 -14.61 18.43 -5.80
N LEU A 127 -14.43 18.50 -7.13
CA LEU A 127 -15.47 18.12 -8.09
C LEU A 127 -15.84 16.64 -7.97
N TYR A 128 -14.89 15.79 -7.60
CA TYR A 128 -15.16 14.37 -7.38
C TYR A 128 -16.03 14.16 -6.14
N GLU A 129 -15.80 14.93 -5.09
CA GLU A 129 -16.63 14.90 -3.89
C GLU A 129 -18.05 15.44 -4.18
N GLU A 130 -18.15 16.48 -5.00
CA GLU A 130 -19.46 17.02 -5.43
C GLU A 130 -20.23 16.00 -6.28
N LEU A 131 -19.54 15.32 -7.20
CA LEU A 131 -20.14 14.25 -8.02
C LEU A 131 -20.71 13.12 -7.13
N LYS A 132 -19.99 12.69 -6.11
CA LYS A 132 -20.49 11.67 -5.17
C LYS A 132 -21.73 12.14 -4.42
N LYS A 133 -21.75 13.39 -3.97
CA LYS A 133 -22.94 13.97 -3.33
C LYS A 133 -24.14 14.04 -4.31
N GLN A 134 -23.88 14.36 -5.58
CA GLN A 134 -24.91 14.35 -6.61
C GLN A 134 -25.45 12.94 -6.84
N ILE A 135 -24.59 11.95 -7.00
CA ILE A 135 -24.98 10.55 -7.16
C ILE A 135 -25.84 10.09 -5.99
N THR A 136 -25.41 10.36 -4.74
CA THR A 136 -26.19 10.02 -3.54
C THR A 136 -27.58 10.62 -3.58
N ARG A 137 -27.69 11.90 -3.94
CA ARG A 137 -28.97 12.61 -4.02
C ARG A 137 -29.86 12.11 -5.15
N ASP A 138 -29.29 11.95 -6.35
CA ASP A 138 -30.06 11.68 -7.56
C ASP A 138 -30.43 10.19 -7.69
N CYS A 139 -29.58 9.28 -7.16
CA CYS A 139 -29.79 7.84 -7.20
C CYS A 139 -30.36 7.27 -5.86
N GLY A 140 -30.39 8.04 -4.80
CA GLY A 140 -30.89 7.61 -3.48
C GLY A 140 -30.05 6.51 -2.81
N ILE A 141 -28.75 6.43 -3.09
CA ILE A 141 -27.84 5.43 -2.53
C ILE A 141 -26.90 6.03 -1.49
N GLU A 142 -26.50 5.25 -0.51
CA GLU A 142 -25.35 5.57 0.36
C GLU A 142 -24.09 4.99 -0.26
N ILE A 143 -23.14 5.87 -0.64
CA ILE A 143 -21.87 5.43 -1.24
C ILE A 143 -20.95 4.91 -0.14
N THR A 144 -20.71 3.59 -0.13
CA THR A 144 -19.78 2.92 0.79
C THR A 144 -18.41 2.66 0.14
N VAL A 145 -18.34 2.61 -1.19
CA VAL A 145 -17.12 2.40 -1.96
C VAL A 145 -17.19 3.29 -3.20
N SER A 146 -16.12 4.03 -3.47
CA SER A 146 -15.97 4.82 -4.69
C SER A 146 -14.57 4.60 -5.25
N ARG A 147 -14.47 4.12 -6.49
CA ARG A 147 -13.20 3.86 -7.18
C ARG A 147 -13.27 4.46 -8.57
N THR A 148 -12.27 5.28 -8.91
CA THR A 148 -12.20 5.89 -10.24
C THR A 148 -10.79 5.78 -10.78
N GLU A 149 -10.69 5.28 -12.00
CA GLU A 149 -9.43 5.13 -12.72
C GLU A 149 -9.50 5.87 -14.04
N VAL A 150 -8.43 6.59 -14.37
CA VAL A 150 -8.28 7.32 -15.63
C VAL A 150 -7.00 6.86 -16.31
N GLY A 151 -7.12 6.28 -17.50
CA GLY A 151 -6.00 5.80 -18.30
C GLY A 151 -5.67 6.74 -19.46
N GLY A 152 -4.37 6.93 -19.75
CA GLY A 152 -3.91 7.74 -20.87
C GLY A 152 -2.41 7.63 -21.09
N LEU A 153 -1.82 8.55 -21.83
CA LEU A 153 -0.36 8.63 -22.03
C LEU A 153 0.20 9.83 -21.26
N CYS A 154 1.20 9.61 -20.43
CA CYS A 154 1.90 10.71 -19.77
C CYS A 154 2.68 11.57 -20.79
N ALA A 155 3.11 12.76 -20.37
CA ALA A 155 3.78 13.72 -21.24
C ALA A 155 5.04 13.12 -21.91
N ASP A 156 5.80 12.30 -21.19
CA ASP A 156 7.01 11.66 -21.72
C ASP A 156 6.67 10.61 -22.78
N CYS A 157 5.62 9.82 -22.56
CA CYS A 157 5.18 8.78 -23.48
C CYS A 157 4.44 9.31 -24.70
N ARG A 158 3.88 10.51 -24.67
CA ARG A 158 3.25 11.14 -25.84
C ARG A 158 4.25 11.66 -26.86
N LYS A 159 5.48 11.95 -26.41
CA LYS A 159 6.55 12.49 -27.28
C LYS A 159 7.32 11.39 -28.03
N GLN A 160 7.07 10.14 -27.73
CA GLN A 160 7.63 8.95 -28.37
C GLN A 160 6.61 8.30 -29.31
#